data_0368cf7deae1acb5229fa5eb0a6476b6
#
_entry.id   0368cf7deae1acb5229fa5eb0a6476b6
#
_cell.length_a   1.000
_cell.length_b   1.000
_cell.length_c   1.000
_cell.angle_alpha   90.00
_cell.angle_beta   90.00
_cell.angle_gamma   90.00
#
_symmetry.space_group_name_H-M   'P 1'
#
loop_
_entity.id
_entity.type
_entity.pdbx_description
1 polymer ?
#
loop_
_entity_poly.entity_id
_entity_poly.type
_entity_poly.pdbx_seq_one_letter_code
_entity_poly.pdbx_strand_id
1 'polypeptide(L)'
;SKHPEEGNYFTIIVNGIKVFCKGGNMIPADIIFSKLTRDVYKTLIERAVEANFTMLRIWGGGIYETDDFYELCDEYGILVWQDFIGACACYPGYDDEFFQNYRAEITYTVRRLSRFASLVVYAGNNEIIWLTAGYGGKHYPDAVLYHWLIPKVLHAEGETRYYQPSSPYSFDSSDDNSDIIGDQHPWFIGFGDRDYFKYRT
;
A
#
# COMPACT_ATOMS: atom_id res chain seq x y z
N SER A 1 1.36 14.66 -13.37
CA SER A 1 2.22 15.58 -14.13
C SER A 1 3.30 14.78 -14.84
N LYS A 2 3.61 15.12 -16.09
CA LYS A 2 4.64 14.40 -16.83
C LYS A 2 6.04 14.69 -16.28
N HIS A 3 6.88 13.66 -16.22
CA HIS A 3 8.30 13.80 -15.91
C HIS A 3 9.01 14.56 -17.06
N PRO A 4 10.01 15.42 -16.80
CA PRO A 4 10.68 16.22 -17.83
C PRO A 4 11.32 15.40 -18.95
N GLU A 5 11.77 14.18 -18.68
CA GLU A 5 12.48 13.34 -19.64
C GLU A 5 11.59 12.27 -20.27
N GLU A 6 10.90 11.47 -19.48
CA GLU A 6 9.81 10.54 -19.86
C GLU A 6 9.23 9.98 -18.56
N GLY A 7 7.90 9.79 -18.52
CA GLY A 7 7.23 9.22 -17.33
C GLY A 7 6.29 10.17 -16.62
N ASN A 8 5.88 9.81 -15.41
CA ASN A 8 4.91 10.55 -14.62
C ASN A 8 5.37 10.68 -13.16
N TYR A 9 5.16 11.87 -12.57
CA TYR A 9 5.34 12.02 -11.14
C TYR A 9 4.24 11.31 -10.35
N PHE A 10 4.63 10.51 -9.37
CA PHE A 10 3.77 10.03 -8.31
C PHE A 10 3.82 11.03 -7.14
N THR A 11 2.79 11.85 -6.99
CA THR A 11 2.81 12.96 -6.03
C THR A 11 1.52 12.98 -5.23
N ILE A 12 1.63 12.92 -3.92
CA ILE A 12 0.50 13.10 -3.00
C ILE A 12 0.26 14.60 -2.79
N ILE A 13 -1.00 15.02 -2.89
CA ILE A 13 -1.42 16.40 -2.67
C ILE A 13 -2.45 16.42 -1.53
N VAL A 14 -2.12 17.10 -0.44
CA VAL A 14 -3.02 17.27 0.71
C VAL A 14 -3.41 18.74 0.81
N ASN A 15 -4.69 19.02 0.74
CA ASN A 15 -5.23 20.39 0.80
C ASN A 15 -4.56 21.36 -0.20
N GLY A 16 -4.26 20.86 -1.41
CA GLY A 16 -3.61 21.65 -2.46
C GLY A 16 -2.08 21.77 -2.34
N ILE A 17 -1.48 21.21 -1.29
CA ILE A 17 -0.04 21.25 -1.05
C ILE A 17 0.58 19.90 -1.44
N LYS A 18 1.64 19.95 -2.26
CA LYS A 18 2.43 18.75 -2.59
C LYS A 18 3.21 18.28 -1.37
N VAL A 19 3.03 17.03 -0.99
CA VAL A 19 3.74 16.42 0.15
C VAL A 19 4.77 15.43 -0.37
N PHE A 20 6.00 15.58 0.07
CA PHE A 20 7.01 14.54 -0.12
C PHE A 20 6.86 13.50 0.99
N CYS A 21 6.46 12.28 0.61
CA CYS A 21 6.15 11.21 1.54
C CYS A 21 7.42 10.49 2.00
N LYS A 22 8.01 11.00 3.09
CA LYS A 22 9.11 10.34 3.79
C LYS A 22 8.54 9.36 4.80
N GLY A 23 9.06 8.14 4.83
CA GLY A 23 8.55 7.17 5.79
C GLY A 23 9.13 5.77 5.57
N GLY A 24 8.34 4.77 5.93
CA GLY A 24 8.74 3.38 5.81
C GLY A 24 7.56 2.43 5.71
N ASN A 25 7.85 1.20 5.34
CA ASN A 25 6.88 0.12 5.41
C ASN A 25 6.74 -0.33 6.86
N MET A 26 5.51 -0.46 7.31
CA MET A 26 5.16 -0.97 8.61
C MET A 26 4.71 -2.42 8.49
N ILE A 27 5.43 -3.31 9.17
CA ILE A 27 4.98 -4.65 9.52
C ILE A 27 4.35 -4.60 10.90
N PRO A 28 3.58 -5.62 11.34
CA PRO A 28 3.03 -5.64 12.70
C PRO A 28 4.11 -5.38 13.76
N ALA A 29 3.85 -4.48 14.70
CA ALA A 29 4.82 -4.07 15.71
C ALA A 29 5.17 -5.19 16.73
N ASP A 30 4.34 -6.22 16.82
CA ASP A 30 4.60 -7.46 17.56
C ASP A 30 3.94 -8.64 16.84
N ILE A 31 4.60 -9.80 16.83
CA ILE A 31 4.03 -11.05 16.29
C ILE A 31 2.88 -11.60 17.15
N ILE A 32 2.79 -11.17 18.39
CA ILE A 32 1.69 -11.49 19.30
C ILE A 32 0.73 -10.30 19.31
N PHE A 33 -0.27 -10.33 18.44
CA PHE A 33 -1.18 -9.20 18.19
C PHE A 33 -1.93 -8.70 19.43
N SER A 34 -2.16 -9.56 20.44
CA SER A 34 -2.76 -9.14 21.72
C SER A 34 -1.87 -8.18 22.55
N LYS A 35 -0.62 -8.00 22.18
CA LYS A 35 0.29 -7.00 22.77
C LYS A 35 0.23 -5.65 22.08
N LEU A 36 -0.44 -5.53 20.97
CA LEU A 36 -0.60 -4.27 20.23
C LEU A 36 -1.62 -3.39 20.96
N THR A 37 -1.13 -2.58 21.86
CA THR A 37 -1.92 -1.61 22.62
C THR A 37 -1.74 -0.21 22.04
N ARG A 38 -2.65 0.73 22.40
CA ARG A 38 -2.52 2.14 22.00
C ARG A 38 -1.15 2.73 22.39
N ASP A 39 -0.59 2.36 23.55
CA ASP A 39 0.71 2.87 24.00
C ASP A 39 1.87 2.36 23.12
N VAL A 40 1.79 1.12 22.63
CA VAL A 40 2.76 0.58 21.66
C VAL A 40 2.72 1.37 20.36
N TYR A 41 1.54 1.59 19.80
CA TYR A 41 1.37 2.39 18.60
C TYR A 41 1.78 3.84 18.81
N LYS A 42 1.42 4.44 19.93
CA LYS A 42 1.81 5.80 20.26
C LYS A 42 3.33 5.95 20.26
N THR A 43 4.04 5.05 20.93
CA THR A 43 5.51 5.05 20.96
C THR A 43 6.11 4.94 19.56
N LEU A 44 5.54 4.07 18.70
CA LEU A 44 6.00 3.89 17.32
C LEU A 44 5.80 5.19 16.50
N ILE A 45 4.62 5.78 16.59
CA ILE A 45 4.26 6.98 15.83
C ILE A 45 5.05 8.19 16.31
N GLU A 46 5.24 8.37 17.62
CA GLU A 46 6.09 9.44 18.16
C GLU A 46 7.52 9.35 17.62
N ARG A 47 8.10 8.15 17.55
CA ARG A 47 9.42 7.93 16.93
C ARG A 47 9.42 8.21 15.44
N ALA A 48 8.37 7.87 14.73
CA ALA A 48 8.24 8.21 13.32
C ALA A 48 8.22 9.74 13.11
N VAL A 49 7.49 10.47 13.95
CA VAL A 49 7.46 11.94 13.96
C VAL A 49 8.83 12.52 14.28
N GLU A 50 9.52 12.03 15.30
CA GLU A 50 10.90 12.43 15.64
C GLU A 50 11.86 12.21 14.47
N ALA A 51 11.67 11.14 13.70
CA ALA A 51 12.45 10.84 12.48
C ALA A 51 11.99 11.67 11.26
N ASN A 52 11.05 12.60 11.42
CA ASN A 52 10.46 13.41 10.35
C ASN A 52 9.74 12.57 9.27
N PHE A 53 9.13 11.48 9.65
CA PHE A 53 8.26 10.73 8.75
C PHE A 53 6.97 11.53 8.52
N THR A 54 6.45 11.45 7.29
CA THR A 54 5.19 12.05 6.89
C THR A 54 4.17 11.00 6.44
N MET A 55 4.62 9.76 6.21
CA MET A 55 3.77 8.64 5.78
C MET A 55 4.28 7.32 6.34
N LEU A 56 3.35 6.43 6.64
CA LEU A 56 3.61 5.01 6.90
C LEU A 56 2.79 4.16 5.93
N ARG A 57 3.42 3.13 5.34
CA ARG A 57 2.74 2.13 4.53
C ARG A 57 2.49 0.89 5.35
N ILE A 58 1.23 0.50 5.49
CA ILE A 58 0.83 -0.78 6.10
C ILE A 58 0.97 -1.86 5.04
N TRP A 59 1.96 -2.71 5.21
CA TRP A 59 2.35 -3.73 4.26
C TRP A 59 1.31 -4.87 4.17
N GLY A 60 1.00 -5.29 2.95
CA GLY A 60 -0.02 -6.31 2.67
C GLY A 60 0.28 -7.73 3.18
N GLY A 61 1.51 -7.99 3.63
CA GLY A 61 1.87 -9.23 4.32
C GLY A 61 1.68 -9.20 5.84
N GLY A 62 1.09 -8.13 6.37
CA GLY A 62 0.82 -7.95 7.80
C GLY A 62 -0.64 -8.16 8.17
N ILE A 63 -1.18 -7.21 8.91
CA ILE A 63 -2.57 -7.15 9.35
C ILE A 63 -3.17 -5.78 9.08
N TYR A 64 -4.49 -5.66 9.06
CA TYR A 64 -5.14 -4.36 9.23
C TYR A 64 -5.01 -3.95 10.70
N GLU A 65 -4.28 -2.88 10.96
CA GLU A 65 -4.00 -2.42 12.31
C GLU A 65 -5.29 -2.05 13.07
N THR A 66 -5.21 -1.91 14.39
CA THR A 66 -6.37 -1.50 15.19
C THR A 66 -6.73 -0.03 14.95
N ASP A 67 -7.94 0.38 15.33
CA ASP A 67 -8.40 1.75 15.19
C ASP A 67 -7.48 2.74 15.92
N ASP A 68 -6.89 2.33 17.06
CA ASP A 68 -5.92 3.14 17.80
C ASP A 68 -4.74 3.61 16.93
N PHE A 69 -4.25 2.75 16.03
CA PHE A 69 -3.16 3.12 15.13
C PHE A 69 -3.57 4.27 14.20
N TYR A 70 -4.73 4.13 13.54
CA TYR A 70 -5.20 5.14 12.58
C TYR A 70 -5.61 6.45 13.28
N GLU A 71 -6.22 6.37 14.47
CA GLU A 71 -6.53 7.53 15.29
C GLU A 71 -5.24 8.30 15.67
N LEU A 72 -4.19 7.59 16.06
CA LEU A 72 -2.90 8.21 16.33
C LEU A 72 -2.27 8.82 15.07
N CYS A 73 -2.40 8.16 13.90
CA CYS A 73 -1.96 8.76 12.65
C CYS A 73 -2.71 10.07 12.35
N ASP A 74 -4.03 10.12 12.60
CA ASP A 74 -4.83 11.35 12.49
C ASP A 74 -4.34 12.43 13.48
N GLU A 75 -4.11 12.05 14.74
CA GLU A 75 -3.64 12.97 15.80
C GLU A 75 -2.26 13.59 15.50
N TYR A 76 -1.33 12.78 14.99
CA TYR A 76 0.05 13.18 14.75
C TYR A 76 0.32 13.67 13.30
N GLY A 77 -0.67 13.59 12.41
CA GLY A 77 -0.55 14.04 11.03
C GLY A 77 0.34 13.13 10.16
N ILE A 78 0.41 11.85 10.48
CA ILE A 78 1.11 10.85 9.67
C ILE A 78 0.14 10.28 8.62
N LEU A 79 0.43 10.47 7.35
CA LEU A 79 -0.35 9.89 6.26
C LEU A 79 -0.22 8.36 6.25
N VAL A 80 -1.27 7.68 5.82
CA VAL A 80 -1.29 6.22 5.72
C VAL A 80 -1.51 5.78 4.28
N TRP A 81 -0.64 4.90 3.82
CA TRP A 81 -0.83 4.05 2.65
C TRP A 81 -1.21 2.67 3.14
N GLN A 82 -2.39 2.20 2.79
CA GLN A 82 -2.91 0.89 3.21
C GLN A 82 -2.90 -0.10 2.06
N ASP A 83 -2.09 -1.15 2.15
CA ASP A 83 -2.30 -2.32 1.30
C ASP A 83 -3.49 -3.13 1.82
N PHE A 84 -4.32 -3.65 0.91
CA PHE A 84 -5.19 -4.76 1.28
C PHE A 84 -4.34 -6.02 1.50
N ILE A 85 -4.79 -6.90 2.42
CA ILE A 85 -3.98 -8.04 2.81
C ILE A 85 -3.82 -9.02 1.66
N GLY A 86 -2.56 -9.27 1.32
CA GLY A 86 -2.08 -10.11 0.25
C GLY A 86 -0.65 -9.70 -0.12
N ALA A 87 0.29 -10.67 -0.13
CA ALA A 87 1.70 -10.39 -0.41
C ALA A 87 2.40 -11.60 -1.02
N CYS A 88 3.22 -11.33 -2.06
CA CYS A 88 4.23 -12.26 -2.59
C CYS A 88 3.76 -13.68 -2.89
N ALA A 89 2.46 -13.91 -3.12
CA ALA A 89 1.87 -15.21 -3.36
C ALA A 89 0.70 -15.12 -4.34
N CYS A 90 0.31 -16.26 -4.93
CA CYS A 90 -0.88 -16.35 -5.76
C CYS A 90 -2.08 -16.71 -4.89
N TYR A 91 -3.20 -16.02 -5.11
CA TYR A 91 -4.43 -16.25 -4.36
C TYR A 91 -5.51 -16.86 -5.26
N PRO A 92 -6.37 -17.74 -4.73
CA PRO A 92 -7.34 -18.47 -5.53
C PRO A 92 -8.58 -17.61 -5.87
N GLY A 93 -8.39 -16.53 -6.63
CA GLY A 93 -9.48 -15.64 -7.05
C GLY A 93 -10.56 -16.31 -7.91
N TYR A 94 -10.32 -17.54 -8.37
CA TYR A 94 -11.26 -18.40 -9.09
C TYR A 94 -12.13 -19.26 -8.16
N ASP A 95 -11.80 -19.37 -6.89
CA ASP A 95 -12.57 -20.10 -5.90
C ASP A 95 -13.67 -19.21 -5.33
N ASP A 96 -14.92 -19.62 -5.47
CA ASP A 96 -16.08 -18.81 -5.07
C ASP A 96 -16.14 -18.54 -3.57
N GLU A 97 -15.75 -19.50 -2.73
CA GLU A 97 -15.77 -19.33 -1.28
C GLU A 97 -14.69 -18.31 -0.86
N PHE A 98 -13.49 -18.47 -1.38
CA PHE A 98 -12.42 -17.51 -1.16
C PHE A 98 -12.80 -16.11 -1.66
N PHE A 99 -13.35 -16.02 -2.87
CA PHE A 99 -13.75 -14.76 -3.48
C PHE A 99 -14.79 -14.01 -2.64
N GLN A 100 -15.83 -14.70 -2.15
CA GLN A 100 -16.87 -14.08 -1.32
C GLN A 100 -16.34 -13.69 0.06
N ASN A 101 -15.48 -14.51 0.65
CA ASN A 101 -14.84 -14.19 1.93
C ASN A 101 -13.92 -12.95 1.80
N TYR A 102 -13.10 -12.91 0.76
CA TYR A 102 -12.23 -11.77 0.49
C TYR A 102 -13.04 -10.50 0.21
N ARG A 103 -14.14 -10.60 -0.54
CA ARG A 103 -15.08 -9.49 -0.73
C ARG A 103 -15.64 -8.96 0.59
N ALA A 104 -16.03 -9.85 1.50
CA ALA A 104 -16.54 -9.47 2.81
C ALA A 104 -15.47 -8.74 3.63
N GLU A 105 -14.23 -9.24 3.63
CA GLU A 105 -13.07 -8.63 4.28
C GLU A 105 -12.81 -7.22 3.74
N ILE A 106 -12.73 -7.05 2.42
CA ILE A 106 -12.50 -5.74 1.78
C ILE A 106 -13.62 -4.76 2.15
N THR A 107 -14.88 -5.22 2.06
CA THR A 107 -16.04 -4.38 2.40
C THR A 107 -15.99 -3.91 3.85
N TYR A 108 -15.70 -4.81 4.79
CA TYR A 108 -15.54 -4.48 6.20
C TYR A 108 -14.40 -3.48 6.41
N THR A 109 -13.27 -3.74 5.81
CA THR A 109 -12.05 -2.91 5.94
C THR A 109 -12.31 -1.49 5.41
N VAL A 110 -12.88 -1.35 4.23
CA VAL A 110 -13.21 -0.04 3.65
C VAL A 110 -14.15 0.74 4.56
N ARG A 111 -15.25 0.13 5.02
CA ARG A 111 -16.20 0.77 5.95
C ARG A 111 -15.55 1.21 7.25
N ARG A 112 -14.66 0.40 7.79
CA ARG A 112 -13.94 0.72 9.03
C ARG A 112 -12.96 1.87 8.84
N LEU A 113 -12.18 1.84 7.76
CA LEU A 113 -11.06 2.74 7.55
C LEU A 113 -11.44 4.06 6.87
N SER A 114 -12.56 4.13 6.17
CA SER A 114 -12.97 5.32 5.43
C SER A 114 -13.10 6.59 6.28
N ARG A 115 -13.30 6.46 7.59
CA ARG A 115 -13.44 7.59 8.53
C ARG A 115 -12.13 8.28 8.88
N PHE A 116 -10.96 7.64 8.64
CA PHE A 116 -9.66 8.18 9.04
C PHE A 116 -9.11 9.12 7.98
N ALA A 117 -8.83 10.37 8.38
CA ALA A 117 -8.33 11.40 7.47
C ALA A 117 -6.89 11.16 7.00
N SER A 118 -6.09 10.52 7.84
CA SER A 118 -4.70 10.14 7.54
C SER A 118 -4.56 9.16 6.38
N LEU A 119 -5.57 8.32 6.13
CA LEU A 119 -5.56 7.35 5.04
C LEU A 119 -5.72 8.05 3.69
N VAL A 120 -4.71 7.95 2.82
CA VAL A 120 -4.68 8.69 1.54
C VAL A 120 -4.53 7.80 0.32
N VAL A 121 -4.00 6.58 0.48
CA VAL A 121 -3.77 5.62 -0.60
C VAL A 121 -4.23 4.23 -0.19
N TYR A 122 -4.92 3.55 -1.09
CA TYR A 122 -5.11 2.11 -1.05
C TYR A 122 -4.30 1.42 -2.15
N ALA A 123 -3.66 0.29 -1.83
CA ALA A 123 -3.07 -0.61 -2.80
C ALA A 123 -3.67 -2.01 -2.67
N GLY A 124 -3.86 -2.71 -3.78
CA GLY A 124 -4.51 -4.02 -3.79
C GLY A 124 -3.73 -5.10 -3.08
N ASN A 125 -2.41 -5.03 -3.11
CA ASN A 125 -1.52 -6.03 -2.52
C ASN A 125 -0.07 -5.56 -2.52
N ASN A 126 0.82 -6.35 -1.88
CA ASN A 126 2.26 -6.20 -2.02
C ASN A 126 2.84 -7.22 -3.02
N GLU A 127 3.44 -6.73 -4.11
CA GLU A 127 4.29 -7.45 -5.07
C GLU A 127 3.65 -8.63 -5.83
N ILE A 128 2.34 -8.83 -5.74
CA ILE A 128 1.70 -9.98 -6.40
C ILE A 128 1.75 -9.83 -7.91
N ILE A 129 1.34 -8.70 -8.47
CA ILE A 129 1.32 -8.49 -9.92
C ILE A 129 2.72 -8.53 -10.50
N TRP A 130 3.69 -7.86 -9.86
CA TRP A 130 5.08 -7.85 -10.30
C TRP A 130 5.73 -9.23 -10.24
N LEU A 131 5.62 -9.95 -9.13
CA LEU A 131 6.21 -11.28 -8.97
C LEU A 131 5.54 -12.33 -9.86
N THR A 132 4.24 -12.21 -10.12
CA THR A 132 3.52 -13.13 -11.00
C THR A 132 3.67 -12.82 -12.47
N ALA A 133 4.24 -11.67 -12.85
CA ALA A 133 4.51 -11.32 -14.25
C ALA A 133 5.32 -12.38 -14.97
N GLY A 134 6.30 -13.00 -14.30
CA GLY A 134 7.09 -14.12 -14.81
C GLY A 134 6.32 -15.43 -15.03
N TYR A 135 5.12 -15.55 -14.45
CA TYR A 135 4.25 -16.75 -14.57
C TYR A 135 3.00 -16.50 -15.42
N GLY A 136 2.98 -15.45 -16.23
CA GLY A 136 1.83 -15.10 -17.06
C GLY A 136 1.10 -13.82 -16.63
N GLY A 137 1.57 -13.14 -15.60
CA GLY A 137 1.23 -11.78 -15.20
C GLY A 137 -0.26 -11.45 -15.19
N LYS A 138 -0.66 -10.61 -16.14
CA LYS A 138 -2.03 -10.09 -16.30
C LYS A 138 -3.14 -11.16 -16.46
N HIS A 139 -2.79 -12.41 -16.65
CA HIS A 139 -3.71 -13.54 -16.81
C HIS A 139 -3.79 -14.43 -15.57
N TYR A 140 -3.21 -14.00 -14.46
CA TYR A 140 -3.28 -14.76 -13.22
C TYR A 140 -4.69 -14.75 -12.66
N PRO A 141 -5.17 -15.87 -12.08
CA PRO A 141 -6.54 -15.98 -11.55
C PRO A 141 -6.90 -14.97 -10.47
N ASP A 142 -5.90 -14.49 -9.73
CA ASP A 142 -6.08 -13.48 -8.68
C ASP A 142 -6.16 -12.03 -9.20
N ALA A 143 -5.83 -11.79 -10.48
CA ALA A 143 -5.98 -10.45 -11.08
C ALA A 143 -7.41 -9.91 -10.96
N VAL A 144 -8.44 -10.78 -10.94
CA VAL A 144 -9.83 -10.40 -10.73
C VAL A 144 -10.05 -9.73 -9.36
N LEU A 145 -9.29 -10.12 -8.35
CA LEU A 145 -9.37 -9.52 -7.00
C LEU A 145 -8.95 -8.05 -7.03
N TYR A 146 -7.83 -7.77 -7.69
CA TYR A 146 -7.16 -6.47 -7.65
C TYR A 146 -7.65 -5.49 -8.72
N HIS A 147 -7.98 -5.99 -9.92
CA HIS A 147 -8.43 -5.14 -11.03
C HIS A 147 -9.95 -4.99 -11.12
N TRP A 148 -10.72 -5.83 -10.44
CA TRP A 148 -12.17 -5.81 -10.55
C TRP A 148 -12.88 -5.76 -9.19
N LEU A 149 -12.60 -6.71 -8.28
CA LEU A 149 -13.34 -6.83 -7.02
C LEU A 149 -13.11 -5.61 -6.11
N ILE A 150 -11.85 -5.28 -5.81
CA ILE A 150 -11.54 -4.17 -4.91
C ILE A 150 -12.06 -2.83 -5.46
N PRO A 151 -11.80 -2.44 -6.72
CA PRO A 151 -12.39 -1.23 -7.29
C PRO A 151 -13.90 -1.19 -7.21
N LYS A 152 -14.57 -2.33 -7.44
CA LYS A 152 -16.03 -2.42 -7.35
C LYS A 152 -16.53 -2.21 -5.92
N VAL A 153 -15.85 -2.76 -4.92
CA VAL A 153 -16.18 -2.55 -3.50
C VAL A 153 -15.94 -1.10 -3.11
N LEU A 154 -14.79 -0.52 -3.43
CA LEU A 154 -14.48 0.89 -3.16
C LEU A 154 -15.57 1.81 -3.73
N HIS A 155 -15.94 1.61 -4.98
CA HIS A 155 -17.01 2.38 -5.62
C HIS A 155 -18.35 2.19 -4.92
N ALA A 156 -18.74 0.95 -4.57
CA ALA A 156 -20.00 0.66 -3.91
C ALA A 156 -20.11 1.25 -2.50
N GLU A 157 -18.99 1.37 -1.79
CA GLU A 157 -18.89 1.99 -0.46
C GLU A 157 -18.69 3.52 -0.53
N GLY A 158 -18.65 4.13 -1.72
CA GLY A 158 -18.46 5.55 -1.91
C GLY A 158 -17.05 6.05 -1.59
N GLU A 159 -16.05 5.13 -1.58
CA GLU A 159 -14.66 5.48 -1.35
C GLU A 159 -14.06 6.15 -2.58
N THR A 160 -13.44 7.33 -2.40
CA THR A 160 -12.90 8.15 -3.49
C THR A 160 -11.40 8.34 -3.43
N ARG A 161 -10.74 7.79 -2.41
CA ARG A 161 -9.28 7.86 -2.29
C ARG A 161 -8.61 7.12 -3.43
N TYR A 162 -7.39 7.53 -3.69
CA TYR A 162 -6.57 6.88 -4.73
C TYR A 162 -6.40 5.39 -4.43
N TYR A 163 -6.56 4.58 -5.48
CA TYR A 163 -6.35 3.15 -5.46
C TYR A 163 -5.42 2.71 -6.60
N GLN A 164 -4.49 1.82 -6.31
CA GLN A 164 -3.71 1.08 -7.31
C GLN A 164 -3.79 -0.42 -7.08
N PRO A 165 -3.79 -1.24 -8.16
CA PRO A 165 -4.03 -2.69 -8.05
C PRO A 165 -2.96 -3.46 -7.29
N SER A 166 -1.73 -2.96 -7.24
CA SER A 166 -0.59 -3.58 -6.55
C SER A 166 0.39 -2.50 -6.11
N SER A 167 1.39 -2.88 -5.34
CA SER A 167 2.61 -2.10 -5.10
C SER A 167 3.80 -3.07 -5.18
N PRO A 168 4.75 -2.89 -6.13
CA PRO A 168 4.80 -1.80 -7.11
C PRO A 168 3.74 -1.94 -8.21
N TYR A 169 3.45 -0.84 -8.90
CA TYR A 169 2.52 -0.84 -10.03
C TYR A 169 2.78 0.30 -11.00
N SER A 170 2.84 -0.02 -12.30
CA SER A 170 2.96 0.93 -13.39
C SER A 170 1.74 0.85 -14.30
N PHE A 171 1.06 2.00 -14.52
CA PHE A 171 -0.23 2.04 -15.21
C PHE A 171 -0.17 1.74 -16.71
N ASP A 172 0.93 2.10 -17.36
CA ASP A 172 1.11 2.05 -18.82
C ASP A 172 2.47 1.45 -19.23
N SER A 173 3.22 0.92 -18.28
CA SER A 173 4.49 0.25 -18.53
C SER A 173 4.31 -1.26 -18.65
N SER A 174 5.21 -1.92 -19.38
CA SER A 174 5.36 -3.37 -19.39
C SER A 174 6.09 -3.89 -18.14
N ASP A 175 6.76 -3.00 -17.40
CA ASP A 175 7.46 -3.28 -16.15
C ASP A 175 6.69 -2.65 -14.98
N ASP A 176 6.06 -3.49 -14.17
CA ASP A 176 5.31 -3.05 -12.98
C ASP A 176 6.20 -2.49 -11.86
N ASN A 177 7.53 -2.62 -11.98
CA ASN A 177 8.51 -2.02 -11.06
C ASN A 177 9.35 -0.93 -11.77
N SER A 178 8.73 -0.17 -12.66
CA SER A 178 9.36 0.90 -13.41
C SER A 178 9.91 2.01 -12.52
N ASP A 179 11.07 2.54 -12.84
CA ASP A 179 11.70 3.67 -12.14
C ASP A 179 11.21 5.06 -12.61
N ILE A 180 10.36 5.10 -13.65
CA ILE A 180 9.85 6.35 -14.24
C ILE A 180 8.33 6.51 -14.16
N ILE A 181 7.58 5.47 -13.81
CA ILE A 181 6.10 5.49 -13.73
C ILE A 181 5.61 4.67 -12.53
N GLY A 182 4.72 5.24 -11.75
CA GLY A 182 4.11 4.56 -10.61
C GLY A 182 4.97 4.61 -9.36
N ASP A 183 4.96 3.53 -8.59
CA ASP A 183 5.82 3.32 -7.43
C ASP A 183 6.80 2.17 -7.70
N GLN A 184 7.93 2.20 -7.02
CA GLN A 184 9.00 1.25 -7.22
C GLN A 184 9.42 0.57 -5.91
N HIS A 185 9.77 -0.72 -5.99
CA HIS A 185 10.44 -1.47 -4.93
C HIS A 185 11.90 -1.72 -5.31
N PRO A 186 12.83 -0.86 -4.87
CA PRO A 186 14.22 -0.87 -5.33
C PRO A 186 15.07 -1.93 -4.60
N TRP A 187 14.82 -3.20 -4.83
CA TRP A 187 15.52 -4.32 -4.23
C TRP A 187 17.03 -4.36 -4.53
N PHE A 188 17.48 -3.71 -5.61
CA PHE A 188 18.90 -3.64 -5.98
C PHE A 188 19.77 -2.98 -4.90
N ILE A 189 19.23 -2.14 -4.03
CA ILE A 189 19.98 -1.46 -2.97
C ILE A 189 20.28 -2.38 -1.80
N GLY A 190 19.40 -3.31 -1.47
CA GLY A 190 19.61 -4.24 -0.34
C GLY A 190 20.15 -5.60 -0.76
N PHE A 191 19.73 -6.10 -1.90
CA PHE A 191 19.96 -7.48 -2.35
C PHE A 191 20.69 -7.60 -3.69
N GLY A 192 20.75 -6.52 -4.49
CA GLY A 192 21.43 -6.49 -5.78
C GLY A 192 22.92 -6.15 -5.66
N ASP A 193 23.37 -5.17 -6.42
CA ASP A 193 24.77 -4.71 -6.47
C ASP A 193 25.22 -3.94 -5.22
N ARG A 194 24.33 -3.70 -4.27
CA ARG A 194 24.57 -3.07 -2.97
C ARG A 194 25.14 -1.65 -3.03
N ASP A 195 24.96 -0.96 -4.13
CA ASP A 195 25.40 0.43 -4.27
C ASP A 195 24.35 1.37 -3.65
N TYR A 196 24.56 1.70 -2.37
CA TYR A 196 23.73 2.65 -1.64
C TYR A 196 23.79 4.09 -2.19
N PHE A 197 24.70 4.40 -3.10
CA PHE A 197 24.85 5.72 -3.69
C PHE A 197 23.99 5.92 -4.94
N LYS A 198 23.37 4.89 -5.49
CA LYS A 198 22.45 4.99 -6.63
C LYS A 198 21.26 5.94 -6.40
N TYR A 199 20.93 6.26 -5.15
CA TYR A 199 19.92 7.28 -4.84
C TYR A 199 20.43 8.73 -5.01
N ARG A 200 21.68 8.94 -5.32
CA ARG A 200 22.29 10.27 -5.45
C ARG A 200 22.36 10.77 -6.88
N THR A 201 22.02 9.94 -7.84
CA THR A 201 21.92 10.25 -9.27
C THR A 201 20.45 10.29 -9.66
#